data_ef7c9c0d8ba8016ebc98cc73ec2ea83a
#
_entry.id   ef7c9c0d8ba8016ebc98cc73ec2ea83a
#
_cell.length_a   1.000
_cell.length_b   1.000
_cell.length_c   1.000
_cell.angle_alpha   90.00
_cell.angle_beta   90.00
_cell.angle_gamma   90.00
#
_symmetry.space_group_name_H-M   'P 1'
#
loop_
_entity.id
_entity.type
_entity.pdbx_description
1 polymer ?
#
loop_
_entity_poly.entity_id
_entity_poly.type
_entity_poly.pdbx_seq_one_letter_code
_entity_poly.pdbx_strand_id
1 'polypeptide(L)'
;MDHLIDGSRLVSKRNAKHAFRQQIFDAWGSVCAYCGVPADTLDHVKPRHRGGNTVANNLVPACRECNRDKGSEDWLNWFSRQETFTDERVGCVQQWLNKRGLN
;
A
#
# COMPACT_ATOMS: atom_id res chain seq x y z
N MET A 1 -13.91 15.22 -27.43
CA MET A 1 -13.61 15.35 -27.24
C MET A 1 -13.32 15.52 -26.64
N ASP A 2 -12.98 15.55 -26.68
CA ASP A 2 -12.65 15.70 -26.16
C ASP A 2 -12.67 15.88 -25.62
N HIS A 3 -12.95 16.18 -25.76
CA HIS A 3 -12.99 16.34 -25.16
C HIS A 3 -12.96 16.11 -24.48
N LEU A 4 -13.90 17.06 -24.71
CA LEU A 4 -13.67 15.93 -23.93
C LEU A 4 -12.38 15.91 -23.13
N ILE A 5 -11.40 16.44 -23.63
CA ILE A 5 -10.11 16.38 -23.04
C ILE A 5 -9.99 17.25 -21.83
N ASP A 6 -10.54 18.43 -21.88
CA ASP A 6 -10.45 19.30 -20.74
C ASP A 6 -11.29 18.83 -19.58
N GLY A 7 -12.41 18.24 -19.90
CA GLY A 7 -13.20 17.59 -18.89
C GLY A 7 -12.45 16.48 -18.20
N SER A 8 -11.62 15.75 -18.96
CA SER A 8 -10.83 14.70 -18.36
C SER A 8 -9.77 15.24 -17.43
N ARG A 9 -9.30 16.44 -17.61
CA ARG A 9 -8.30 16.99 -16.73
C ARG A 9 -8.84 17.26 -15.34
N LEU A 10 -10.06 17.73 -15.25
CA LEU A 10 -10.72 17.92 -13.97
C LEU A 10 -11.03 16.60 -13.29
N VAL A 11 -11.45 15.63 -14.09
CA VAL A 11 -11.74 14.31 -13.59
C VAL A 11 -10.46 13.56 -13.28
N SER A 12 -9.39 13.83 -14.01
CA SER A 12 -8.17 13.06 -13.93
C SER A 12 -7.46 13.16 -12.58
N LYS A 13 -7.68 14.23 -11.82
CA LYS A 13 -7.10 14.31 -10.50
C LYS A 13 -7.66 13.22 -9.59
N ARG A 14 -8.96 13.03 -9.62
CA ARG A 14 -9.62 11.97 -8.87
C ARG A 14 -9.28 10.61 -9.45
N ASN A 15 -9.28 10.51 -10.80
CA ASN A 15 -8.97 9.25 -11.47
C ASN A 15 -7.53 8.83 -11.23
N ALA A 16 -6.61 9.79 -11.18
CA ALA A 16 -5.21 9.48 -10.93
C ALA A 16 -5.03 8.91 -9.52
N LYS A 17 -5.73 9.47 -8.54
CA LYS A 17 -5.68 8.96 -7.19
C LYS A 17 -6.27 7.55 -7.11
N HIS A 18 -7.39 7.35 -7.78
CA HIS A 18 -8.02 6.04 -7.82
C HIS A 18 -7.11 5.01 -8.51
N ALA A 19 -6.53 5.38 -9.65
CA ALA A 19 -5.63 4.51 -10.39
C ALA A 19 -4.39 4.16 -9.58
N PHE A 20 -3.88 5.13 -8.84
CA PHE A 20 -2.72 4.92 -7.97
C PHE A 20 -3.01 3.86 -6.92
N ARG A 21 -4.16 3.97 -6.26
CA ARG A 21 -4.59 2.98 -5.27
C ARG A 21 -4.80 1.62 -5.91
N GLN A 22 -5.48 1.61 -7.05
CA GLN A 22 -5.81 0.36 -7.74
C GLN A 22 -4.55 -0.38 -8.17
N GLN A 23 -3.55 0.35 -8.62
CA GLN A 23 -2.27 -0.24 -8.99
C GLN A 23 -1.67 -1.04 -7.83
N ILE A 24 -1.72 -0.48 -6.64
CA ILE A 24 -1.17 -1.14 -5.46
C ILE A 24 -2.00 -2.38 -5.10
N PHE A 25 -3.33 -2.24 -5.08
CA PHE A 25 -4.18 -3.38 -4.76
C PHE A 25 -4.01 -4.51 -5.78
N ASP A 26 -3.93 -4.16 -7.07
CA ASP A 26 -3.76 -5.17 -8.12
C ASP A 26 -2.43 -5.91 -7.96
N ALA A 27 -1.38 -5.20 -7.62
CA ALA A 27 -0.06 -5.81 -7.45
C ALA A 27 -0.04 -6.83 -6.32
N TRP A 28 -0.91 -6.67 -5.33
CA TRP A 28 -0.97 -7.53 -4.15
C TRP A 28 -2.18 -8.47 -4.16
N GLY A 29 -2.96 -8.48 -5.25
CA GLY A 29 -4.15 -9.32 -5.33
C GLY A 29 -5.23 -8.91 -4.35
N SER A 30 -5.23 -7.65 -3.94
CA SER A 30 -6.23 -7.07 -3.04
C SER A 30 -6.31 -7.79 -1.69
N VAL A 31 -5.19 -8.35 -1.24
CA VAL A 31 -5.13 -9.00 0.07
C VAL A 31 -4.14 -8.26 0.95
N CYS A 32 -4.33 -8.38 2.25
CA CYS A 32 -3.47 -7.76 3.24
C CYS A 32 -2.05 -8.31 3.12
N ALA A 33 -1.07 -7.42 3.03
CA ALA A 33 0.32 -7.83 2.89
C ALA A 33 0.81 -8.56 4.13
N TYR A 34 0.17 -8.35 5.27
CA TYR A 34 0.63 -8.91 6.55
C TYR A 34 -0.09 -10.20 6.95
N CYS A 35 -1.34 -10.36 6.58
CA CYS A 35 -2.09 -11.56 7.01
C CYS A 35 -2.83 -12.28 5.88
N GLY A 36 -2.90 -11.70 4.70
CA GLY A 36 -3.46 -12.40 3.54
C GLY A 36 -4.97 -12.36 3.39
N VAL A 37 -5.70 -11.74 4.32
CA VAL A 37 -7.16 -11.63 4.16
C VAL A 37 -7.46 -10.49 3.19
N PRO A 38 -8.68 -10.46 2.60
CA PRO A 38 -9.03 -9.35 1.73
C PRO A 38 -8.84 -8.01 2.42
N ALA A 39 -8.35 -7.03 1.68
CA ALA A 39 -8.03 -5.73 2.25
C ALA A 39 -8.54 -4.60 1.35
N ASP A 40 -9.03 -3.54 1.98
CA ASP A 40 -9.53 -2.38 1.25
C ASP A 40 -8.91 -1.07 1.76
N THR A 41 -7.90 -1.15 2.62
CA THR A 41 -7.16 0.02 3.06
C THR A 41 -5.70 -0.12 2.68
N LEU A 42 -4.99 1.02 2.70
CA LEU A 42 -3.55 1.04 2.43
C LEU A 42 -2.82 1.46 3.69
N ASP A 43 -1.69 0.83 3.92
CA ASP A 43 -0.82 1.13 5.05
C ASP A 43 0.51 1.67 4.54
N HIS A 44 1.03 2.68 5.22
CA HIS A 44 2.41 3.13 5.02
C HIS A 44 3.31 2.16 5.75
N VAL A 45 4.06 1.35 5.01
CA VAL A 45 4.95 0.37 5.64
C VAL A 45 5.89 1.08 6.57
N LYS A 46 6.56 2.13 6.07
CA LYS A 46 7.29 3.05 6.92
C LYS A 46 6.34 4.18 7.28
N PRO A 47 5.98 4.34 8.55
CA PRO A 47 4.98 5.33 8.94
C PRO A 47 5.39 6.75 8.58
N ARG A 48 4.40 7.58 8.30
CA ARG A 48 4.65 8.95 7.86
C ARG A 48 5.49 9.74 8.86
N HIS A 49 5.18 9.66 10.13
CA HIS A 49 5.95 10.44 11.11
C HIS A 49 7.29 9.81 11.49
N ARG A 50 7.62 8.68 10.87
CA ARG A 50 8.97 8.12 10.93
C ARG A 50 9.71 8.39 9.62
N GLY A 51 9.20 9.31 8.80
CA GLY A 51 9.85 9.69 7.56
C GLY A 51 9.36 8.94 6.34
N GLY A 52 8.29 8.18 6.45
CA GLY A 52 7.74 7.46 5.30
C GLY A 52 6.97 8.37 4.38
N ASN A 53 7.10 8.13 3.07
CA ASN A 53 6.44 8.93 2.05
C ASN A 53 5.22 8.20 1.52
N THR A 54 4.29 8.98 0.94
CA THR A 54 3.12 8.42 0.29
C THR A 54 3.46 8.15 -1.17
N VAL A 55 4.27 7.12 -1.38
CA VAL A 55 4.67 6.66 -2.71
C VAL A 55 4.31 5.19 -2.80
N ALA A 56 4.12 4.71 -4.03
CA ALA A 56 3.57 3.37 -4.24
C ALA A 56 4.37 2.29 -3.53
N ASN A 57 5.69 2.36 -3.58
CA ASN A 57 6.49 1.29 -2.98
C ASN A 57 6.60 1.38 -1.45
N ASN A 58 5.95 2.38 -0.84
CA ASN A 58 5.83 2.42 0.62
C ASN A 58 4.40 2.14 1.08
N LEU A 59 3.51 1.81 0.16
CA LEU A 59 2.11 1.53 0.48
C LEU A 59 1.79 0.09 0.13
N VAL A 60 1.12 -0.59 1.04
CA VAL A 60 0.66 -1.97 0.80
C VAL A 60 -0.80 -2.07 1.21
N PRO A 61 -1.55 -2.98 0.59
CA PRO A 61 -2.88 -3.27 1.11
C PRO A 61 -2.76 -3.84 2.51
N ALA A 62 -3.64 -3.40 3.39
CA ALA A 62 -3.69 -3.95 4.74
C ALA A 62 -5.15 -4.02 5.16
N CYS A 63 -5.51 -5.08 5.87
CA CYS A 63 -6.84 -5.14 6.44
C CYS A 63 -6.91 -4.11 7.57
N ARG A 64 -8.11 -3.68 7.89
CA ARG A 64 -8.29 -2.63 8.89
C ARG A 64 -7.71 -3.01 10.23
N GLU A 65 -7.81 -4.28 10.58
CA GLU A 65 -7.31 -4.79 11.83
C GLU A 65 -5.79 -4.67 11.92
N CYS A 66 -5.08 -5.16 10.89
CA CYS A 66 -3.62 -5.05 10.86
C CYS A 66 -3.18 -3.60 10.81
N ASN A 67 -3.87 -2.79 10.01
CA ASN A 67 -3.53 -1.40 9.85
C ASN A 67 -3.63 -0.67 11.19
N ARG A 68 -4.73 -0.87 11.90
CA ARG A 68 -4.96 -0.25 13.20
C ARG A 68 -3.98 -0.75 14.25
N ASP A 69 -3.76 -2.06 14.28
CA ASP A 69 -2.88 -2.67 15.29
C ASP A 69 -1.43 -2.23 15.11
N LYS A 70 -0.98 -2.16 13.86
CA LYS A 70 0.38 -1.71 13.55
C LYS A 70 0.57 -0.25 13.91
N GLY A 71 -0.41 0.58 13.59
CA GLY A 71 -0.32 2.01 13.86
C GLY A 71 0.96 2.59 13.27
N SER A 72 1.73 3.27 14.10
CA SER A 72 2.96 3.95 13.67
C SER A 72 4.21 3.21 14.10
N GLU A 73 4.09 1.96 14.45
CA GLU A 73 5.22 1.17 14.86
C GLU A 73 6.07 0.77 13.66
N ASP A 74 7.37 0.54 13.86
CA ASP A 74 8.23 -0.01 12.83
C ASP A 74 7.63 -1.32 12.34
N TRP A 75 7.49 -1.47 11.00
CA TRP A 75 6.73 -2.56 10.44
C TRP A 75 7.33 -3.94 10.78
N LEU A 76 8.64 -4.05 10.74
CA LEU A 76 9.26 -5.35 10.97
C LEU A 76 9.20 -5.73 12.45
N ASN A 77 9.38 -4.78 13.34
CA ASN A 77 9.23 -5.03 14.76
C ASN A 77 7.81 -5.48 15.07
N TRP A 78 6.82 -4.76 14.52
CA TRP A 78 5.43 -5.11 14.75
C TRP A 78 5.10 -6.46 14.13
N PHE A 79 5.49 -6.66 12.86
CA PHE A 79 5.12 -7.87 12.12
C PHE A 79 5.75 -9.12 12.76
N SER A 80 6.96 -9.00 13.28
CA SER A 80 7.65 -10.14 13.86
C SER A 80 6.92 -10.75 15.06
N ARG A 81 5.98 -10.01 15.65
CA ARG A 81 5.19 -10.49 16.79
C ARG A 81 3.82 -11.03 16.38
N GLN A 82 3.49 -11.02 15.10
CA GLN A 82 2.18 -11.45 14.62
C GLN A 82 2.18 -12.93 14.30
N GLU A 83 1.03 -13.58 14.50
CA GLU A 83 0.90 -15.00 14.18
C GLU A 83 1.07 -15.27 12.69
N THR A 84 0.79 -14.26 11.87
CA THR A 84 0.86 -14.39 10.42
C THR A 84 2.25 -14.12 9.86
N PHE A 85 3.22 -13.87 10.73
CA PHE A 85 4.59 -13.60 10.33
C PHE A 85 5.18 -14.82 9.62
N THR A 86 5.69 -14.62 8.41
CA THR A 86 6.42 -15.63 7.67
C THR A 86 7.54 -14.95 6.92
N ASP A 87 8.62 -15.71 6.66
CA ASP A 87 9.73 -15.18 5.87
C ASP A 87 9.26 -14.81 4.47
N GLU A 88 8.32 -15.56 3.93
CA GLU A 88 7.79 -15.28 2.61
C GLU A 88 7.10 -13.92 2.56
N ARG A 89 6.26 -13.64 3.54
CA ARG A 89 5.58 -12.36 3.59
C ARG A 89 6.55 -11.20 3.82
N VAL A 90 7.52 -11.40 4.69
CA VAL A 90 8.57 -10.41 4.90
C VAL A 90 9.30 -10.13 3.59
N GLY A 91 9.65 -11.18 2.87
CA GLY A 91 10.34 -11.04 1.59
C GLY A 91 9.53 -10.25 0.57
N CYS A 92 8.22 -10.52 0.51
CA CYS A 92 7.35 -9.80 -0.40
C CYS A 92 7.31 -8.31 -0.08
N VAL A 93 7.18 -7.97 1.20
CA VAL A 93 7.15 -6.56 1.60
C VAL A 93 8.50 -5.90 1.31
N GLN A 94 9.59 -6.58 1.62
CA GLN A 94 10.92 -6.03 1.37
C GLN A 94 11.17 -5.80 -0.11
N GLN A 95 10.77 -6.74 -0.96
CA GLN A 95 10.91 -6.57 -2.40
C GLN A 95 10.08 -5.39 -2.89
N TRP A 96 8.89 -5.23 -2.34
CA TRP A 96 8.03 -4.12 -2.71
C TRP A 96 8.66 -2.78 -2.32
N LEU A 97 9.19 -2.70 -1.11
CA LEU A 97 9.86 -1.48 -0.64
C LEU A 97 11.05 -1.11 -1.51
N ASN A 98 11.70 -2.09 -2.09
CA ASN A 98 12.90 -1.87 -2.89
C ASN A 98 12.62 -1.67 -4.38
N LYS A 99 11.37 -1.75 -4.81
CA LYS A 99 11.04 -1.58 -6.21
C LYS A 99 11.30 -0.18 -6.67
N ARG A 100 11.78 -0.06 -7.89
CA ARG A 100 12.05 1.23 -8.51
C ARG A 100 11.11 1.40 -9.69
N GLY A 101 10.83 2.67 -10.03
CA GLY A 101 10.00 2.95 -11.18
C GLY A 101 8.52 2.85 -10.93
N LEU A 102 8.10 2.63 -9.70
CA LEU A 102 6.68 2.59 -9.35
C LEU A 102 6.09 3.99 -9.20
N ASN A 103 6.93 4.97 -9.01
CA ASN A 103 6.47 6.33 -8.78
C ASN A 103 6.90 7.25 -9.92
#